data_0733219200ccaaf67a0faf796b2160b9
#
_entry.id   0733219200ccaaf67a0faf796b2160b9
#
_cell.length_a   1.000
_cell.length_b   1.000
_cell.length_c   1.000
_cell.angle_alpha   90.00
_cell.angle_beta   90.00
_cell.angle_gamma   90.00
#
_symmetry.space_group_name_H-M   'P 1'
#
loop_
_entity.id
_entity.type
_entity.pdbx_description
1 polymer ?
#
loop_
_entity_poly.entity_id
_entity_poly.type
_entity_poly.pdbx_seq_one_letter_code
_entity_poly.pdbx_strand_id
1 'polypeptide(L)'
;MSTIAVFLALSGSALAIKANSVGSRQIKDDSIKGRDVADAKLKGKDLKAGTIGSREIDEAAFDLDSLVRANSQSANCDPNSVAFVSCGHVALGSLKANKALLVAGGGQSGSGTSAGTCKFRVNGADVPGSDAATTFGDTELRDDLRQNGIALTAVISLLGSGSNDYTLVCNELAGDVSFSTTFSVLAIAGTGN
;
A
#
# COMPACT_ATOMS: atom_id res chain seq x y z
N MET A 1 36.52 -24.99 67.93
CA MET A 1 36.91 -24.04 66.93
C MET A 1 36.13 -24.40 65.68
N SER A 2 35.37 -23.85 65.39
CA SER A 2 34.32 -22.87 65.24
C SER A 2 33.52 -23.21 63.98
N THR A 3 32.53 -24.04 64.11
CA THR A 3 31.54 -24.33 63.01
C THR A 3 30.85 -23.04 62.54
N ILE A 4 30.84 -21.99 63.33
CA ILE A 4 30.27 -20.67 62.99
C ILE A 4 31.09 -19.97 61.90
N ALA A 5 32.43 -20.12 61.88
CA ALA A 5 33.27 -19.50 60.86
C ALA A 5 33.07 -20.17 59.48
N VAL A 6 32.77 -21.48 59.43
CA VAL A 6 32.48 -22.18 58.22
C VAL A 6 31.09 -21.80 57.66
N PHE A 7 30.11 -21.59 58.58
CA PHE A 7 28.81 -21.09 58.15
C PHE A 7 28.84 -19.67 57.59
N LEU A 8 29.64 -18.78 58.16
CA LEU A 8 29.85 -17.43 57.69
C LEU A 8 30.63 -17.37 56.37
N ALA A 9 31.54 -18.31 56.16
CA ALA A 9 32.29 -18.41 54.93
C ALA A 9 31.48 -19.06 53.80
N LEU A 10 30.54 -19.96 54.12
CA LEU A 10 29.65 -20.64 53.18
C LEU A 10 28.33 -19.84 52.93
N SER A 11 27.96 -18.95 53.87
CA SER A 11 26.98 -17.91 53.58
C SER A 11 27.64 -16.82 52.71
N GLY A 12 28.25 -17.26 51.58
CA GLY A 12 28.70 -16.35 50.54
C GLY A 12 27.59 -15.32 50.39
N SER A 13 27.91 -14.08 50.71
CA SER A 13 27.05 -12.95 50.51
C SER A 13 26.41 -13.10 49.13
N ALA A 14 25.14 -13.52 49.11
CA ALA A 14 24.31 -13.29 47.94
C ALA A 14 24.30 -11.77 47.79
N LEU A 15 25.35 -11.26 47.14
CA LEU A 15 25.38 -9.87 46.70
C LEU A 15 24.21 -9.72 45.75
N ALA A 16 23.08 -9.33 46.30
CA ALA A 16 21.93 -8.95 45.49
C ALA A 16 22.46 -7.96 44.48
N ILE A 17 22.38 -8.33 43.22
CA ILE A 17 22.81 -7.48 42.12
C ILE A 17 22.05 -6.18 42.27
N LYS A 18 22.79 -5.12 42.56
CA LYS A 18 22.19 -3.79 42.73
C LYS A 18 21.49 -3.40 41.45
N ALA A 19 20.33 -2.81 41.54
CA ALA A 19 19.63 -2.29 40.37
C ALA A 19 20.59 -1.42 39.52
N ASN A 20 20.59 -1.63 38.21
CA ASN A 20 21.46 -0.96 37.24
C ASN A 20 22.98 -1.26 37.38
N SER A 21 23.36 -2.35 38.05
CA SER A 21 24.76 -2.73 38.18
C SER A 21 25.27 -3.65 37.06
N VAL A 22 24.38 -4.18 36.21
CA VAL A 22 24.74 -5.01 35.06
C VAL A 22 24.82 -4.14 33.83
N GLY A 23 25.99 -3.95 33.29
CA GLY A 23 26.25 -3.24 32.05
C GLY A 23 26.75 -4.18 30.95
N SER A 24 27.04 -3.64 29.79
CA SER A 24 27.46 -4.42 28.61
C SER A 24 28.71 -5.26 28.84
N ARG A 25 29.61 -4.86 29.78
CA ARG A 25 30.81 -5.60 30.11
C ARG A 25 30.56 -6.91 30.88
N GLN A 26 29.43 -6.99 31.60
CA GLN A 26 29.03 -8.16 32.36
C GLN A 26 28.22 -9.15 31.53
N ILE A 27 27.74 -8.71 30.37
CA ILE A 27 26.96 -9.53 29.43
C ILE A 27 27.93 -9.97 28.33
N LYS A 28 28.16 -11.28 28.22
CA LYS A 28 28.96 -11.84 27.14
C LYS A 28 28.22 -11.68 25.82
N ASP A 29 28.95 -11.34 24.77
CA ASP A 29 28.36 -11.25 23.44
C ASP A 29 27.64 -12.57 23.07
N ASP A 30 26.49 -12.45 22.40
CA ASP A 30 25.62 -13.55 22.01
C ASP A 30 25.06 -14.42 23.16
N SER A 31 25.17 -13.96 24.39
CA SER A 31 24.66 -14.72 25.54
C SER A 31 23.17 -14.51 25.78
N ILE A 32 22.59 -13.39 25.37
CA ILE A 32 21.15 -13.11 25.47
C ILE A 32 20.44 -13.67 24.24
N LYS A 33 19.57 -14.60 24.43
CA LYS A 33 18.79 -15.26 23.38
C LYS A 33 17.32 -14.83 23.46
N GLY A 34 16.58 -15.04 22.38
CA GLY A 34 15.14 -14.70 22.33
C GLY A 34 14.34 -15.23 23.52
N ARG A 35 14.64 -16.44 24.02
CA ARG A 35 14.00 -17.04 25.21
C ARG A 35 14.29 -16.28 26.53
N ASP A 36 15.33 -15.48 26.55
CA ASP A 36 15.75 -14.72 27.75
C ASP A 36 15.03 -13.36 27.81
N VAL A 37 14.33 -13.02 26.74
CA VAL A 37 13.49 -11.82 26.63
C VAL A 37 12.04 -12.23 26.53
N ALA A 38 11.24 -11.88 27.51
CA ALA A 38 9.80 -12.19 27.47
C ALA A 38 9.11 -11.47 26.30
N ASP A 39 8.11 -12.12 25.72
CA ASP A 39 7.35 -11.60 24.59
C ASP A 39 6.79 -10.20 24.85
N ALA A 40 6.87 -9.34 23.85
CA ALA A 40 6.39 -7.95 23.87
C ALA A 40 7.03 -7.05 24.96
N LYS A 41 8.17 -7.43 25.52
CA LYS A 41 8.88 -6.60 26.52
C LYS A 41 9.84 -5.60 25.92
N LEU A 42 10.41 -5.87 24.74
CA LEU A 42 11.21 -4.88 24.00
C LEU A 42 10.28 -3.87 23.33
N LYS A 43 10.54 -2.61 23.57
CA LYS A 43 9.84 -1.48 22.97
C LYS A 43 10.79 -0.73 22.05
N GLY A 44 10.28 0.02 21.10
CA GLY A 44 11.11 0.81 20.17
C GLY A 44 12.13 1.73 20.87
N LYS A 45 11.79 2.25 22.07
CA LYS A 45 12.71 3.05 22.90
C LYS A 45 13.91 2.27 23.46
N ASP A 46 13.80 0.94 23.55
CA ASP A 46 14.82 0.07 24.09
C ASP A 46 15.84 -0.31 23.01
N LEU A 47 15.56 0.07 21.77
CA LEU A 47 16.42 -0.14 20.59
C LEU A 47 17.00 1.21 20.15
N LYS A 48 18.28 1.23 19.85
CA LYS A 48 18.91 2.43 19.29
C LYS A 48 18.39 2.65 17.87
N ALA A 49 17.98 3.88 17.56
CA ALA A 49 17.51 4.23 16.22
C ALA A 49 18.55 3.87 15.15
N GLY A 50 18.10 3.24 14.06
CA GLY A 50 18.95 2.84 12.94
C GLY A 50 19.82 1.60 13.17
N THR A 51 19.61 0.85 14.26
CA THR A 51 20.40 -0.38 14.52
C THR A 51 19.73 -1.64 13.99
N ILE A 52 18.46 -1.59 13.66
CA ILE A 52 17.72 -2.69 13.02
C ILE A 52 17.71 -2.43 11.52
N GLY A 53 18.38 -3.25 10.76
CA GLY A 53 18.43 -3.22 9.30
C GLY A 53 17.71 -4.40 8.68
N SER A 54 17.79 -4.53 7.36
CA SER A 54 17.16 -5.63 6.61
C SER A 54 17.72 -7.01 6.94
N ARG A 55 18.91 -7.09 7.52
CA ARG A 55 19.50 -8.37 7.92
C ARG A 55 18.93 -8.93 9.21
N GLU A 56 18.45 -8.03 10.09
CA GLU A 56 17.90 -8.37 11.39
C GLU A 56 16.39 -8.62 11.32
N ILE A 57 15.78 -8.32 10.18
CA ILE A 57 14.35 -8.53 9.92
C ILE A 57 14.20 -9.71 8.95
N ASP A 58 13.52 -10.75 9.38
CA ASP A 58 13.05 -11.79 8.46
C ASP A 58 11.91 -11.22 7.62
N GLU A 59 12.23 -10.76 6.42
CA GLU A 59 11.24 -10.19 5.50
C GLU A 59 10.15 -11.19 5.09
N ALA A 60 10.48 -12.49 5.13
CA ALA A 60 9.50 -13.55 4.85
C ALA A 60 8.48 -13.71 5.99
N ALA A 61 8.86 -13.35 7.23
CA ALA A 61 7.94 -13.32 8.36
C ALA A 61 7.12 -12.01 8.43
N PHE A 62 7.52 -11.00 7.66
CA PHE A 62 6.80 -9.74 7.55
C PHE A 62 5.76 -9.86 6.44
N ASP A 63 4.50 -10.03 6.80
CA ASP A 63 3.40 -10.08 5.84
C ASP A 63 3.18 -8.69 5.20
N LEU A 64 4.06 -8.34 4.26
CA LEU A 64 3.94 -7.12 3.45
C LEU A 64 2.70 -7.13 2.58
N ASP A 65 2.22 -8.32 2.22
CA ASP A 65 0.99 -8.48 1.44
C ASP A 65 -0.25 -8.03 2.22
N SER A 66 -0.17 -8.00 3.55
CA SER A 66 -1.23 -7.43 4.39
C SER A 66 -1.17 -5.89 4.47
N LEU A 67 -0.01 -5.29 4.15
CA LEU A 67 0.23 -3.86 4.25
C LEU A 67 0.05 -3.12 2.92
N VAL A 68 0.39 -3.78 1.82
CA VAL A 68 0.33 -3.18 0.48
C VAL A 68 -0.22 -4.20 -0.50
N ARG A 69 -1.24 -3.81 -1.25
CA ARG A 69 -1.72 -4.59 -2.39
C ARG A 69 -1.76 -3.74 -3.63
N ALA A 70 -1.27 -4.30 -4.70
CA ALA A 70 -1.34 -3.69 -6.02
C ALA A 70 -1.95 -4.69 -7.00
N ASN A 71 -2.77 -4.19 -7.89
CA ASN A 71 -3.28 -4.94 -9.02
C ASN A 71 -3.48 -4.00 -10.20
N SER A 72 -3.40 -4.53 -11.40
CA SER A 72 -3.61 -3.79 -12.63
C SER A 72 -4.37 -4.60 -13.66
N GLN A 73 -5.14 -3.93 -14.47
CA GLN A 73 -5.88 -4.51 -15.57
C GLN A 73 -5.74 -3.63 -16.81
N SER A 74 -5.52 -4.24 -17.95
CA SER A 74 -5.64 -3.59 -19.26
C SER A 74 -6.96 -3.99 -19.89
N ALA A 75 -7.66 -3.03 -20.44
CA ALA A 75 -8.93 -3.24 -21.09
C ALA A 75 -9.10 -2.30 -22.29
N ASN A 76 -9.82 -2.80 -23.30
CA ASN A 76 -10.34 -1.99 -24.38
C ASN A 76 -11.84 -1.82 -24.14
N CYS A 77 -12.33 -0.63 -24.26
CA CYS A 77 -13.76 -0.37 -24.19
C CYS A 77 -14.20 0.62 -25.27
N ASP A 78 -15.40 0.41 -25.73
CA ASP A 78 -16.11 1.25 -26.67
C ASP A 78 -17.45 1.58 -26.02
N PRO A 79 -17.59 2.76 -25.43
CA PRO A 79 -18.79 3.11 -24.67
C PRO A 79 -20.07 3.14 -25.50
N ASN A 80 -20.02 3.57 -26.77
CA ASN A 80 -21.16 3.72 -27.66
C ASN A 80 -22.37 4.44 -27.00
N SER A 81 -22.11 5.27 -25.99
CA SER A 81 -23.15 5.86 -25.15
C SER A 81 -22.64 7.01 -24.30
N VAL A 82 -23.52 7.95 -24.01
CA VAL A 82 -23.29 9.00 -23.00
C VAL A 82 -23.29 8.45 -21.56
N ALA A 83 -23.77 7.23 -21.37
CA ALA A 83 -23.69 6.56 -20.07
C ALA A 83 -22.29 6.02 -19.82
N PHE A 84 -21.80 6.14 -18.59
CA PHE A 84 -20.50 5.58 -18.20
C PHE A 84 -20.53 4.05 -18.19
N VAL A 85 -19.62 3.43 -18.93
CA VAL A 85 -19.40 1.99 -18.95
C VAL A 85 -18.06 1.64 -18.31
N SER A 86 -17.92 0.42 -17.82
CA SER A 86 -16.67 -0.04 -17.21
C SER A 86 -15.62 -0.28 -18.28
N CYS A 87 -14.49 0.42 -18.16
CA CYS A 87 -13.30 0.29 -19.00
C CYS A 87 -12.08 -0.29 -18.26
N GLY A 88 -12.27 -0.71 -17.05
CA GLY A 88 -11.28 -1.37 -16.23
C GLY A 88 -11.84 -1.63 -14.84
N HIS A 89 -11.55 -2.80 -14.29
CA HIS A 89 -12.06 -3.22 -12.99
C HIS A 89 -10.98 -3.94 -12.23
N VAL A 90 -10.72 -3.49 -11.02
CA VAL A 90 -9.75 -4.10 -10.11
C VAL A 90 -10.42 -4.33 -8.76
N ALA A 91 -10.54 -5.59 -8.36
CA ALA A 91 -10.95 -5.95 -7.02
C ALA A 91 -9.71 -6.25 -6.16
N LEU A 92 -9.57 -5.56 -5.06
CA LEU A 92 -8.61 -5.90 -4.02
C LEU A 92 -9.35 -6.55 -2.86
N GLY A 93 -8.91 -7.75 -2.49
CA GLY A 93 -9.43 -8.47 -1.33
C GLY A 93 -9.35 -7.65 -0.05
N SER A 94 -9.98 -8.13 1.00
CA SER A 94 -10.04 -7.45 2.30
C SER A 94 -8.65 -6.98 2.76
N LEU A 95 -8.47 -5.69 2.80
CA LEU A 95 -7.28 -5.01 3.29
C LEU A 95 -7.74 -3.98 4.32
N LYS A 96 -7.05 -3.90 5.45
CA LYS A 96 -7.22 -2.76 6.35
C LYS A 96 -6.51 -1.53 5.77
N ALA A 97 -6.71 -1.29 4.49
CA ALA A 97 -6.15 -0.12 3.81
C ALA A 97 -6.97 1.11 4.17
N ASN A 98 -6.29 2.19 4.49
CA ASN A 98 -6.93 3.49 4.70
C ASN A 98 -6.72 4.45 3.53
N LYS A 99 -5.82 4.12 2.60
CA LYS A 99 -5.57 4.90 1.39
C LYS A 99 -5.36 4.00 0.18
N ALA A 100 -5.81 4.46 -0.97
CA ALA A 100 -5.47 3.87 -2.24
C ALA A 100 -5.07 4.94 -3.26
N LEU A 101 -4.04 4.64 -4.03
CA LEU A 101 -3.64 5.37 -5.22
C LEU A 101 -4.22 4.65 -6.44
N LEU A 102 -5.02 5.35 -7.21
CA LEU A 102 -5.57 4.89 -8.47
C LEU A 102 -4.85 5.60 -9.60
N VAL A 103 -4.42 4.85 -10.58
CA VAL A 103 -3.72 5.36 -11.76
C VAL A 103 -4.33 4.69 -12.99
N ALA A 104 -4.77 5.47 -13.95
CA ALA A 104 -5.13 4.96 -15.25
C ALA A 104 -4.38 5.73 -16.33
N GLY A 105 -3.89 4.99 -17.31
CA GLY A 105 -3.24 5.54 -18.47
C GLY A 105 -3.61 4.74 -19.70
N GLY A 106 -3.54 5.36 -20.86
CA GLY A 106 -3.86 4.65 -22.08
C GLY A 106 -4.02 5.55 -23.29
N GLY A 107 -4.47 4.95 -24.36
CA GLY A 107 -4.79 5.63 -25.61
C GLY A 107 -6.30 5.75 -25.81
N GLN A 108 -6.67 6.74 -26.54
CA GLN A 108 -8.01 6.92 -27.07
C GLN A 108 -7.92 6.98 -28.60
N SER A 109 -8.85 6.37 -29.26
CA SER A 109 -9.01 6.44 -30.72
C SER A 109 -10.44 6.80 -31.06
N GLY A 110 -10.61 7.51 -32.15
CA GLY A 110 -11.95 7.90 -32.61
C GLY A 110 -11.93 8.41 -34.04
N SER A 111 -13.09 8.54 -34.63
CA SER A 111 -13.27 9.06 -35.98
C SER A 111 -13.91 10.46 -35.96
N GLY A 112 -13.37 11.38 -36.75
CA GLY A 112 -13.93 12.73 -36.88
C GLY A 112 -13.80 13.55 -35.58
N THR A 113 -14.79 14.39 -35.29
CA THR A 113 -14.89 15.11 -34.02
C THR A 113 -15.51 14.19 -32.98
N SER A 114 -14.72 13.68 -32.07
CA SER A 114 -15.17 12.80 -31.01
C SER A 114 -14.68 13.26 -29.66
N ALA A 115 -15.45 12.98 -28.63
CA ALA A 115 -15.13 13.38 -27.24
C ALA A 115 -15.60 12.31 -26.27
N GLY A 116 -14.81 12.08 -25.24
CA GLY A 116 -15.15 11.17 -24.17
C GLY A 116 -14.61 11.63 -22.83
N THR A 117 -15.11 11.06 -21.76
CA THR A 117 -14.65 11.33 -20.39
C THR A 117 -14.44 10.02 -19.65
N CYS A 118 -13.38 9.93 -18.91
CA CYS A 118 -13.14 8.82 -18.00
C CYS A 118 -13.04 9.33 -16.56
N LYS A 119 -13.45 8.50 -15.60
CA LYS A 119 -13.34 8.77 -14.17
C LYS A 119 -13.21 7.49 -13.36
N PHE A 120 -12.79 7.63 -12.11
CA PHE A 120 -12.76 6.51 -11.20
C PHE A 120 -14.05 6.37 -10.38
N ARG A 121 -14.40 5.12 -10.08
CA ARG A 121 -15.41 4.73 -9.11
C ARG A 121 -14.82 3.78 -8.08
N VAL A 122 -15.31 3.91 -6.86
CA VAL A 122 -14.99 2.98 -5.78
C VAL A 122 -16.29 2.51 -5.16
N ASN A 123 -16.48 1.20 -5.13
CA ASN A 123 -17.72 0.59 -4.65
C ASN A 123 -18.99 1.19 -5.30
N GLY A 124 -18.87 1.52 -6.58
CA GLY A 124 -19.96 2.12 -7.36
C GLY A 124 -20.14 3.64 -7.22
N ALA A 125 -19.45 4.28 -6.28
CA ALA A 125 -19.49 5.73 -6.09
C ALA A 125 -18.39 6.45 -6.89
N ASP A 126 -18.72 7.58 -7.52
CA ASP A 126 -17.75 8.40 -8.25
C ASP A 126 -16.68 8.98 -7.29
N VAL A 127 -15.43 8.96 -7.71
CA VAL A 127 -14.33 9.62 -6.98
C VAL A 127 -14.28 11.09 -7.41
N PRO A 128 -14.54 12.04 -6.51
CA PRO A 128 -14.54 13.46 -6.84
C PRO A 128 -13.20 13.93 -7.41
N GLY A 129 -13.24 14.74 -8.45
CA GLY A 129 -12.05 15.31 -9.07
C GLY A 129 -11.18 14.32 -9.84
N SER A 130 -11.68 13.11 -10.12
CA SER A 130 -10.99 12.10 -10.93
C SER A 130 -11.38 12.13 -12.40
N ASP A 131 -12.17 13.12 -12.83
CA ASP A 131 -12.63 13.21 -14.21
C ASP A 131 -11.51 13.71 -15.12
N ALA A 132 -11.31 13.03 -16.24
CA ALA A 132 -10.50 13.52 -17.35
C ALA A 132 -11.29 13.45 -18.64
N ALA A 133 -11.48 14.60 -19.23
CA ALA A 133 -12.12 14.74 -20.53
C ALA A 133 -11.05 14.78 -21.63
N THR A 134 -11.31 14.07 -22.70
CA THR A 134 -10.50 14.12 -23.91
C THR A 134 -11.37 14.46 -25.11
N THR A 135 -10.87 15.36 -25.91
CA THR A 135 -11.54 15.76 -27.16
C THR A 135 -10.62 15.54 -28.33
N PHE A 136 -11.14 14.96 -29.38
CA PHE A 136 -10.55 15.02 -30.70
C PHE A 136 -11.31 16.07 -31.51
N GLY A 137 -10.62 16.97 -32.07
CA GLY A 137 -11.20 17.91 -32.99
C GLY A 137 -10.09 18.62 -33.74
N ASP A 138 -9.99 18.32 -34.99
CA ASP A 138 -9.53 19.28 -35.97
C ASP A 138 -10.21 18.97 -37.30
N THR A 139 -10.79 20.00 -37.83
CA THR A 139 -11.45 19.99 -39.15
C THR A 139 -10.42 20.00 -40.30
N GLU A 140 -9.14 20.03 -40.00
CA GLU A 140 -8.11 20.05 -41.02
C GLU A 140 -7.07 18.94 -40.78
N LEU A 141 -6.98 18.05 -41.74
CA LEU A 141 -5.87 17.17 -42.06
C LEU A 141 -5.98 15.69 -41.58
N ARG A 142 -6.31 14.88 -42.59
CA ARG A 142 -5.86 13.51 -42.81
C ARG A 142 -6.40 12.39 -41.92
N ASP A 143 -6.80 11.37 -42.61
CA ASP A 143 -7.14 9.96 -42.30
C ASP A 143 -6.18 9.21 -41.34
N ASP A 144 -5.42 9.88 -40.51
CA ASP A 144 -4.55 9.21 -39.56
C ASP A 144 -5.23 9.18 -38.18
N LEU A 145 -5.47 7.96 -37.71
CA LEU A 145 -5.85 7.60 -36.35
C LEU A 145 -5.06 8.44 -35.34
N ARG A 146 -5.66 9.48 -34.82
CA ARG A 146 -5.05 10.26 -33.76
C ARG A 146 -5.26 9.56 -32.44
N GLN A 147 -4.19 9.20 -31.80
CA GLN A 147 -4.19 8.65 -30.46
C GLN A 147 -3.87 9.79 -29.47
N ASN A 148 -4.83 10.15 -28.65
CA ASN A 148 -4.57 11.00 -27.51
C ASN A 148 -4.38 10.13 -26.25
N GLY A 149 -3.41 10.48 -25.45
CA GLY A 149 -3.18 9.79 -24.18
C GLY A 149 -4.21 10.20 -23.12
N ILE A 150 -4.66 9.23 -22.35
CA ILE A 150 -5.43 9.46 -21.12
C ILE A 150 -4.49 9.23 -19.95
N ALA A 151 -4.49 10.13 -19.00
CA ALA A 151 -3.81 9.96 -17.72
C ALA A 151 -4.70 10.47 -16.58
N LEU A 152 -5.09 9.57 -15.70
CA LEU A 152 -5.86 9.88 -14.51
C LEU A 152 -5.10 9.38 -13.29
N THR A 153 -5.11 10.18 -12.24
CA THR A 153 -4.55 9.80 -10.95
C THR A 153 -5.43 10.32 -9.83
N ALA A 154 -5.74 9.48 -8.88
CA ALA A 154 -6.47 9.87 -7.68
C ALA A 154 -5.92 9.17 -6.44
N VAL A 155 -5.86 9.91 -5.34
CA VAL A 155 -5.59 9.34 -4.01
C VAL A 155 -6.86 9.45 -3.21
N ILE A 156 -7.31 8.31 -2.72
CA ILE A 156 -8.56 8.23 -1.96
C ILE A 156 -8.28 7.73 -0.54
N SER A 157 -9.11 8.20 0.39
CA SER A 157 -9.20 7.62 1.73
C SER A 157 -10.29 6.55 1.73
N LEU A 158 -9.94 5.35 2.17
CA LEU A 158 -10.87 4.22 2.23
C LEU A 158 -11.57 4.21 3.60
N LEU A 159 -12.87 4.07 3.57
CA LEU A 159 -13.69 3.96 4.77
C LEU A 159 -14.00 2.47 5.02
N GLY A 160 -13.28 1.86 5.95
CA GLY A 160 -13.62 0.55 6.48
C GLY A 160 -12.73 -0.62 6.05
N SER A 161 -12.85 -1.72 6.79
CA SER A 161 -12.21 -3.00 6.50
C SER A 161 -13.15 -3.83 5.62
N GLY A 162 -12.76 -4.08 4.38
CA GLY A 162 -13.51 -4.91 3.45
C GLY A 162 -12.80 -5.02 2.10
N SER A 163 -13.32 -5.85 1.22
CA SER A 163 -12.91 -5.83 -0.18
C SER A 163 -13.43 -4.52 -0.80
N ASN A 164 -12.54 -3.82 -1.51
CA ASN A 164 -12.93 -2.65 -2.26
C ASN A 164 -12.87 -2.96 -3.76
N ASP A 165 -13.84 -2.42 -4.43
CA ASP A 165 -14.07 -2.57 -5.85
C ASP A 165 -13.75 -1.25 -6.55
N TYR A 166 -12.74 -1.27 -7.41
CA TYR A 166 -12.23 -0.09 -8.10
C TYR A 166 -12.54 -0.24 -9.59
N THR A 167 -13.16 0.77 -10.15
CA THR A 167 -13.57 0.76 -11.55
C THR A 167 -13.13 2.03 -12.26
N LEU A 168 -12.50 1.88 -13.41
CA LEU A 168 -12.37 2.95 -14.39
C LEU A 168 -13.61 2.90 -15.28
N VAL A 169 -14.35 3.99 -15.34
CA VAL A 169 -15.52 4.12 -16.20
C VAL A 169 -15.31 5.24 -17.20
N CYS A 170 -15.71 4.99 -18.44
CA CYS A 170 -15.64 5.99 -19.51
C CYS A 170 -17.01 6.10 -20.20
N ASN A 171 -17.24 7.24 -20.83
CA ASN A 171 -18.40 7.47 -21.68
C ASN A 171 -17.99 8.18 -22.98
N GLU A 172 -18.89 8.14 -23.92
CA GLU A 172 -18.83 8.89 -25.17
C GLU A 172 -19.73 10.12 -25.05
N LEU A 173 -19.16 11.28 -25.33
CA LEU A 173 -19.91 12.53 -25.34
C LEU A 173 -20.31 12.96 -26.75
N ALA A 174 -19.46 12.65 -27.72
CA ALA A 174 -19.68 12.95 -29.13
C ALA A 174 -18.83 12.06 -30.03
N GLY A 175 -19.34 11.71 -31.20
CA GLY A 175 -18.65 10.89 -32.19
C GLY A 175 -18.50 9.44 -31.75
N ASP A 176 -17.56 8.74 -32.33
CA ASP A 176 -17.22 7.34 -32.04
C ASP A 176 -15.85 7.30 -31.35
N VAL A 177 -15.82 6.88 -30.08
CA VAL A 177 -14.64 6.90 -29.22
C VAL A 177 -14.41 5.54 -28.58
N SER A 178 -13.25 4.97 -28.84
CA SER A 178 -12.79 3.78 -28.12
C SER A 178 -11.58 4.07 -27.26
N PHE A 179 -11.48 3.37 -26.13
CA PHE A 179 -10.43 3.54 -25.15
C PHE A 179 -9.63 2.24 -24.99
N SER A 180 -8.31 2.35 -25.02
CA SER A 180 -7.39 1.28 -24.66
C SER A 180 -6.64 1.73 -23.39
N THR A 181 -6.99 1.17 -22.25
CA THR A 181 -6.53 1.66 -20.95
C THR A 181 -5.80 0.60 -20.15
N THR A 182 -4.85 1.02 -19.33
CA THR A 182 -4.33 0.24 -18.22
C THR A 182 -4.73 0.94 -16.92
N PHE A 183 -5.44 0.23 -16.07
CA PHE A 183 -5.89 0.71 -14.78
C PHE A 183 -5.17 -0.04 -13.67
N SER A 184 -4.53 0.69 -12.78
CA SER A 184 -3.75 0.16 -11.66
C SER A 184 -4.23 0.74 -10.34
N VAL A 185 -4.25 -0.09 -9.33
CA VAL A 185 -4.60 0.29 -7.96
C VAL A 185 -3.50 -0.16 -7.03
N LEU A 186 -3.00 0.75 -6.22
CA LEU A 186 -2.09 0.49 -5.12
C LEU A 186 -2.78 0.89 -3.81
N ALA A 187 -3.17 -0.09 -3.02
CA ALA A 187 -3.77 0.13 -1.72
C ALA A 187 -2.73 -0.08 -0.61
N ILE A 188 -2.71 0.84 0.35
CA ILE A 188 -1.75 0.87 1.45
C ILE A 188 -2.53 0.81 2.76
N ALA A 189 -2.19 -0.19 3.60
CA ALA A 189 -2.70 -0.26 4.95
C ALA A 189 -2.15 0.92 5.77
N GLY A 190 -3.03 1.66 6.40
CA GLY A 190 -2.63 2.69 7.34
C GLY A 190 -2.36 2.09 8.70
N THR A 191 -1.33 2.59 9.36
CA THR A 191 -1.22 2.42 10.80
C THR A 191 -2.36 3.22 11.43
N GLY A 192 -3.42 2.51 11.84
CA GLY A 192 -4.47 3.15 12.64
C GLY A 192 -3.83 3.71 13.91
N ASN A 193 -3.93 5.02 14.09
CA ASN A 193 -3.76 5.64 15.39
C ASN A 193 -5.03 5.40 16.18
#